data_548ff511d74ab45986a246d495d61a4d
#
_entry.id   548ff511d74ab45986a246d495d61a4d
#
_cell.length_a   1.000
_cell.length_b   1.000
_cell.length_c   1.000
_cell.angle_alpha   90.00
_cell.angle_beta   90.00
_cell.angle_gamma   90.00
#
_symmetry.space_group_name_H-M   'P 1'
#
loop_
_entity.id
_entity.type
_entity.pdbx_description
1 polymer ?
#
loop_
_entity_poly.entity_id
_entity_poly.type
_entity_poly.pdbx_seq_one_letter_code
_entity_poly.pdbx_strand_id
1 'polypeptide(L)'
;MIPRVKICCISSVEEANLAINYGASALGLVGNMPSGPGVIGDELIMKIARIVPPSVSTFMLTSETSANEIIQHHKRTLTSTIQIVDKINESSYVLIKNEQFELYL
;
A
#
# COMPACT_ATOMS: atom_id res chain seq x y z
N MET A 1 -2.02 -19.28 -17.90
CA MET A 1 -2.23 -18.06 -17.10
C MET A 1 -1.37 -18.10 -15.84
N ILE A 2 -0.60 -17.07 -15.63
CA ILE A 2 0.24 -16.97 -14.42
C ILE A 2 -0.60 -16.31 -13.33
N PRO A 3 -0.79 -16.95 -12.17
CA PRO A 3 -1.56 -16.34 -11.08
C PRO A 3 -0.89 -15.07 -10.59
N ARG A 4 -1.70 -14.10 -10.21
CA ARG A 4 -1.21 -12.88 -9.59
C ARG A 4 -1.10 -13.11 -8.09
N VAL A 5 0.06 -12.78 -7.53
CA VAL A 5 0.35 -13.03 -6.12
C VAL A 5 0.75 -11.73 -5.44
N LYS A 6 0.07 -11.41 -4.35
CA LYS A 6 0.42 -10.28 -3.49
C LYS A 6 1.06 -10.81 -2.21
N ILE A 7 2.24 -10.30 -1.90
CA ILE A 7 2.93 -10.62 -0.64
C ILE A 7 2.80 -9.43 0.29
N CYS A 8 2.14 -9.63 1.41
CA CYS A 8 1.89 -8.57 2.39
C CYS A 8 2.98 -8.51 3.45
N CYS A 9 2.97 -7.43 4.23
CA CYS A 9 3.83 -7.24 5.40
C CYS A 9 5.32 -7.25 5.06
N ILE A 10 5.67 -6.65 3.94
CA ILE A 10 7.08 -6.46 3.56
C ILE A 10 7.73 -5.49 4.54
N SER A 11 8.84 -5.87 5.14
CA SER A 11 9.46 -5.08 6.19
C SER A 11 10.85 -4.53 5.85
N SER A 12 11.35 -4.82 4.65
CA SER A 12 12.66 -4.32 4.22
C SER A 12 12.78 -4.30 2.70
N VAL A 13 13.77 -3.58 2.21
CA VAL A 13 14.11 -3.58 0.79
C VAL A 13 14.51 -4.98 0.33
N GLU A 14 15.24 -5.71 1.16
CA GLU A 14 15.67 -7.07 0.87
C GLU A 14 14.49 -8.01 0.70
N GLU A 15 13.50 -7.91 1.59
CA GLU A 15 12.27 -8.71 1.46
C GLU A 15 11.49 -8.36 0.20
N ALA A 16 11.42 -7.07 -0.14
CA ALA A 16 10.75 -6.63 -1.36
C ALA A 16 11.42 -7.25 -2.59
N ASN A 17 12.74 -7.18 -2.67
CA ASN A 17 13.48 -7.75 -3.79
C ASN A 17 13.31 -9.28 -3.86
N LEU A 18 13.32 -9.94 -2.72
CA LEU A 18 13.13 -11.39 -2.65
C LEU A 18 11.74 -11.77 -3.19
N ALA A 19 10.71 -11.07 -2.73
CA ALA A 19 9.34 -11.33 -3.19
C ALA A 19 9.20 -11.13 -4.70
N ILE A 20 9.79 -10.05 -5.23
CA ILE A 20 9.75 -9.75 -6.66
C ILE A 20 10.48 -10.85 -7.46
N ASN A 21 11.62 -11.28 -6.97
CA ASN A 21 12.41 -12.33 -7.65
C ASN A 21 11.66 -13.66 -7.69
N TYR A 22 10.79 -13.92 -6.72
CA TYR A 22 9.95 -15.12 -6.70
C TYR A 22 8.61 -14.94 -7.40
N GLY A 23 8.41 -13.82 -8.08
CA GLY A 23 7.25 -13.65 -8.96
C GLY A 23 6.07 -12.89 -8.36
N ALA A 24 6.26 -12.16 -7.27
CA ALA A 24 5.17 -11.33 -6.73
C ALA A 24 4.75 -10.28 -7.74
N SER A 25 3.45 -10.11 -7.91
CA SER A 25 2.87 -9.04 -8.75
C SER A 25 2.45 -7.84 -7.93
N ALA A 26 2.42 -7.95 -6.61
CA ALA A 26 2.07 -6.85 -5.73
C ALA A 26 2.71 -7.05 -4.36
N LEU A 27 3.06 -5.95 -3.71
CA LEU A 27 3.61 -5.94 -2.35
C LEU A 27 2.68 -5.15 -1.44
N GLY A 28 2.43 -5.67 -0.24
CA GLY A 28 1.69 -4.96 0.79
C GLY A 28 2.63 -4.30 1.77
N LEU A 29 2.49 -2.99 1.93
CA LEU A 29 3.32 -2.15 2.80
C LEU A 29 2.42 -1.55 3.87
N VAL A 30 2.62 -1.99 5.11
CA VAL A 30 1.69 -1.67 6.20
C VAL A 30 2.10 -0.38 6.88
N GLY A 31 1.28 0.64 6.74
CA GLY A 31 1.49 1.93 7.38
C GLY A 31 1.15 1.89 8.87
N ASN A 32 1.35 3.02 9.53
CA ASN A 32 1.11 3.12 10.96
C ASN A 32 -0.34 2.74 11.31
N MET A 33 -0.49 1.78 12.22
CA MET A 33 -1.80 1.37 12.70
C MET A 33 -1.67 0.82 14.14
N PRO A 34 -2.80 0.77 14.89
CA PRO A 34 -2.75 0.44 16.31
C PRO A 34 -2.23 -0.96 16.62
N SER A 35 -2.42 -1.91 15.72
CA SER A 35 -2.01 -3.29 15.95
C SER A 35 -1.85 -4.02 14.63
N GLY A 36 -1.18 -5.15 14.69
CA GLY A 36 -0.98 -6.01 13.53
C GLY A 36 0.50 -6.14 13.16
N PRO A 37 0.83 -7.16 12.39
CA PRO A 37 2.22 -7.40 11.97
C PRO A 37 2.63 -6.48 10.81
N GLY A 38 3.91 -6.28 10.66
CA GLY A 38 4.48 -5.68 9.47
C GLY A 38 4.42 -4.16 9.38
N VAL A 39 4.07 -3.47 10.46
CA VAL A 39 4.02 -1.99 10.46
C VAL A 39 5.42 -1.42 10.22
N ILE A 40 5.54 -0.55 9.21
CA ILE A 40 6.80 0.15 8.88
C ILE A 40 6.52 1.64 8.72
N GLY A 41 7.58 2.45 8.82
CA GLY A 41 7.45 3.89 8.70
C GLY A 41 7.28 4.33 7.24
N ASP A 42 6.75 5.53 7.06
CA ASP A 42 6.49 6.08 5.72
C ASP A 42 7.76 6.21 4.88
N GLU A 43 8.89 6.53 5.51
CA GLU A 43 10.15 6.63 4.77
C GLU A 43 10.55 5.30 4.14
N LEU A 44 10.37 4.20 4.86
CA LEU A 44 10.69 2.88 4.34
C LEU A 44 9.70 2.48 3.26
N ILE A 45 8.40 2.80 3.44
CA ILE A 45 7.39 2.55 2.41
C ILE A 45 7.80 3.26 1.12
N MET A 46 8.14 4.53 1.21
CA MET A 46 8.54 5.31 0.05
C MET A 46 9.80 4.75 -0.61
N LYS A 47 10.76 4.34 0.20
CA LYS A 47 12.01 3.75 -0.32
C LYS A 47 11.73 2.47 -1.10
N ILE A 48 10.89 1.60 -0.56
CA ILE A 48 10.50 0.37 -1.24
C ILE A 48 9.73 0.68 -2.52
N ALA A 49 8.77 1.62 -2.45
CA ALA A 49 7.97 1.99 -3.61
C ALA A 49 8.83 2.50 -4.77
N ARG A 50 9.91 3.19 -4.47
CA ARG A 50 10.81 3.74 -5.49
C ARG A 50 11.61 2.68 -6.24
N ILE A 51 11.94 1.58 -5.61
CA ILE A 51 12.78 0.53 -6.22
C ILE A 51 11.97 -0.54 -6.94
N VAL A 52 10.66 -0.57 -6.72
CA VAL A 52 9.78 -1.58 -7.31
C VAL A 52 9.56 -1.27 -8.79
N PRO A 53 9.71 -2.26 -9.69
CA PRO A 53 9.46 -2.01 -11.12
C PRO A 53 7.99 -1.68 -11.39
N PRO A 54 7.69 -0.95 -12.48
CA PRO A 54 6.31 -0.51 -12.77
C PRO A 54 5.30 -1.64 -12.91
N SER A 55 5.75 -2.84 -13.21
CA SER A 55 4.86 -4.00 -13.36
C SER A 55 4.40 -4.59 -12.03
N VAL A 56 4.99 -4.15 -10.91
CA VAL A 56 4.64 -4.63 -9.58
C VAL A 56 3.90 -3.54 -8.83
N SER A 57 2.69 -3.83 -8.35
CA SER A 57 1.89 -2.87 -7.60
C SER A 57 2.37 -2.77 -6.15
N THR A 58 2.30 -1.56 -5.60
CA THR A 58 2.62 -1.34 -4.19
C THR A 58 1.34 -0.90 -3.48
N PHE A 59 0.89 -1.71 -2.54
CA PHE A 59 -0.32 -1.45 -1.76
C PHE A 59 0.07 -0.82 -0.44
N MET A 60 -0.40 0.40 -0.20
CA MET A 60 -0.26 1.03 1.11
C MET A 60 -1.47 0.64 1.95
N LEU A 61 -1.26 -0.16 2.99
CA LEU A 61 -2.31 -0.53 3.92
C LEU A 61 -2.43 0.55 4.99
N THR A 62 -3.63 1.07 5.18
CA THR A 62 -3.87 2.13 6.15
C THR A 62 -5.10 1.83 6.99
N SER A 63 -5.02 2.14 8.29
CA SER A 63 -6.15 2.08 9.20
C SER A 63 -6.82 3.44 9.38
N GLU A 64 -6.35 4.47 8.71
CA GLU A 64 -6.96 5.78 8.76
C GLU A 64 -8.35 5.72 8.10
N THR A 65 -9.28 6.53 8.62
CA THR A 65 -10.66 6.52 8.18
C THR A 65 -11.11 7.86 7.59
N SER A 66 -10.31 8.91 7.75
CA SER A 66 -10.57 10.21 7.14
C SER A 66 -10.02 10.24 5.72
N ALA A 67 -10.85 10.66 4.76
CA ALA A 67 -10.43 10.76 3.37
C ALA A 67 -9.19 11.63 3.21
N ASN A 68 -9.13 12.77 3.89
CA ASN A 68 -8.00 13.67 3.80
C ASN A 68 -6.70 13.02 4.31
N GLU A 69 -6.78 12.32 5.44
CA GLU A 69 -5.61 11.65 6.01
C GLU A 69 -5.12 10.52 5.11
N ILE A 70 -6.05 9.74 4.55
CA ILE A 70 -5.71 8.66 3.63
C ILE A 70 -5.02 9.22 2.39
N ILE A 71 -5.57 10.27 1.80
CA ILE A 71 -5.01 10.89 0.60
C ILE A 71 -3.62 11.44 0.88
N GLN A 72 -3.45 12.16 1.98
CA GLN A 72 -2.15 12.72 2.33
C GLN A 72 -1.12 11.64 2.61
N HIS A 73 -1.52 10.58 3.31
CA HIS A 73 -0.63 9.45 3.58
C HIS A 73 -0.17 8.79 2.29
N HIS A 74 -1.11 8.55 1.38
CA HIS A 74 -0.78 7.96 0.09
C HIS A 74 0.21 8.82 -0.71
N LYS A 75 0.01 10.13 -0.72
CA LYS A 75 0.90 11.04 -1.44
C LYS A 75 2.32 11.02 -0.88
N ARG A 76 2.46 10.83 0.44
CA ARG A 76 3.79 10.77 1.06
C ARG A 76 4.56 9.50 0.73
N THR A 77 3.86 8.40 0.48
CA THR A 77 4.49 7.10 0.34
C THR A 77 4.82 6.72 -1.09
N LEU A 78 4.22 7.39 -2.08
CA LEU A 78 4.44 7.12 -3.50
C LEU A 78 4.02 5.72 -3.95
N THR A 79 3.16 5.06 -3.16
CA THR A 79 2.63 3.75 -3.52
C THR A 79 1.61 3.87 -4.65
N SER A 80 1.35 2.77 -5.34
CA SER A 80 0.41 2.78 -6.48
C SER A 80 -1.04 2.57 -6.07
N THR A 81 -1.29 1.92 -4.95
CA THR A 81 -2.62 1.47 -4.56
C THR A 81 -2.84 1.69 -3.07
N ILE A 82 -4.05 2.08 -2.71
CA ILE A 82 -4.46 2.23 -1.29
C ILE A 82 -5.30 1.02 -0.91
N GLN A 83 -4.94 0.37 0.19
CA GLN A 83 -5.75 -0.67 0.79
C GLN A 83 -6.28 -0.18 2.14
N ILE A 84 -7.59 0.01 2.23
CA ILE A 84 -8.25 0.52 3.43
C ILE A 84 -8.67 -0.70 4.26
N VAL A 85 -8.17 -0.78 5.48
CA VAL A 85 -8.42 -1.95 6.33
C VAL A 85 -9.51 -1.72 7.37
N ASP A 86 -9.88 -0.45 7.61
CA ASP A 86 -11.00 -0.11 8.50
C ASP A 86 -12.17 0.44 7.70
N LYS A 87 -13.36 0.35 8.28
CA LYS A 87 -14.57 0.83 7.60
C LYS A 87 -14.56 2.34 7.51
N ILE A 88 -14.81 2.86 6.31
CA ILE A 88 -14.98 4.29 6.07
C ILE A 88 -16.40 4.55 5.56
N ASN A 89 -16.86 5.81 5.69
CA ASN A 89 -18.16 6.17 5.16
C ASN A 89 -18.11 6.36 3.64
N GLU A 90 -19.30 6.35 3.03
CA GLU A 90 -19.41 6.43 1.57
C GLU A 90 -18.85 7.75 1.01
N SER A 91 -19.09 8.87 1.72
CA SER A 91 -18.58 10.16 1.25
C SER A 91 -17.06 10.21 1.24
N SER A 92 -16.41 9.60 2.23
CA SER A 92 -14.94 9.49 2.24
C SER A 92 -14.43 8.64 1.10
N TYR A 93 -15.09 7.52 0.82
CA TYR A 93 -14.75 6.67 -0.30
C TYR A 93 -14.79 7.45 -1.62
N VAL A 94 -15.88 8.21 -1.85
CA VAL A 94 -16.05 8.98 -3.07
C VAL A 94 -14.95 10.03 -3.23
N LEU A 95 -14.58 10.72 -2.15
CA LEU A 95 -13.52 11.72 -2.19
C LEU A 95 -12.17 11.09 -2.57
N ILE A 96 -11.86 9.93 -2.02
CA ILE A 96 -10.61 9.23 -2.35
C ILE A 96 -10.63 8.78 -3.80
N LYS A 97 -11.75 8.22 -4.24
CA LYS A 97 -11.91 7.73 -5.62
C LYS A 97 -11.73 8.87 -6.63
N ASN A 98 -12.23 10.05 -6.31
CA ASN A 98 -12.14 11.21 -7.20
C ASN A 98 -10.70 11.74 -7.37
N GLU A 99 -9.77 11.35 -6.50
CA GLU A 99 -8.35 11.68 -6.65
C GLU A 99 -7.65 10.75 -7.65
N GLN A 100 -8.39 9.83 -8.25
CA GLN A 100 -7.90 8.91 -9.29
C GLN A 100 -6.81 7.95 -8.81
N PHE A 101 -6.85 7.59 -7.53
CA PHE A 101 -5.97 6.56 -7.00
C PHE A 101 -6.57 5.17 -7.23
N GLU A 102 -5.71 4.17 -7.35
CA GLU A 102 -6.15 2.78 -7.30
C GLU A 102 -6.58 2.45 -5.87
N LEU A 103 -7.78 1.90 -5.73
CA LEU A 103 -8.33 1.54 -4.43
C LEU A 103 -8.56 0.04 -4.31
N TYR A 104 -8.23 -0.49 -3.13
CA TYR A 104 -8.55 -1.85 -2.75
C TYR A 104 -9.23 -1.83 -1.39
N LEU A 105 -10.40 -2.41 -1.28
CA LEU A 105 -11.19 -2.42 -0.05
C LEU A 105 -11.24 -3.81 0.56
#